data_ed0b26b728db87d9e00c1450bd67423b
#
_entry.id   ed0b26b728db87d9e00c1450bd67423b
#
_cell.length_a   1.000
_cell.length_b   1.000
_cell.length_c   1.000
_cell.angle_alpha   90.00
_cell.angle_beta   90.00
_cell.angle_gamma   90.00
#
_symmetry.space_group_name_H-M   'P 1'
#
loop_
_entity.id
_entity.type
_entity.pdbx_description
1 polymer ?
#
loop_
_entity_poly.entity_id
_entity_poly.type
_entity_poly.pdbx_seq_one_letter_code
_entity_poly.pdbx_strand_id
1 'polypeptide(L)'
;MADFQTIGKNHVRVDALEKVTGKATYAGDVYLQGMLMCKLLTSNHSHARIKSIDTSAAEALPGVRCVITGEDYPDARFGSGALKDRRIMAREEVFYIGEPLAAVAADDEITALEAVELIKVEYQDIEHVVDPLKAISGKTPDVHPDLEDFEGYGFALGGNNCTMLDADRGDVEQGFKDSDLIVEETYHTQPISQGFLEPM
;
A
#
# COMPACT_ATOMS: atom_id res chain seq x y z
N MET A 1 -23.32 33.92 -23.61
CA MET A 1 -22.66 32.87 -22.80
C MET A 1 -23.67 32.38 -21.79
N ALA A 2 -23.80 31.07 -21.61
CA ALA A 2 -24.67 30.52 -20.56
C ALA A 2 -24.16 30.98 -19.17
N ASP A 3 -25.01 31.56 -18.37
CA ASP A 3 -24.67 31.94 -16.99
C ASP A 3 -24.79 30.68 -16.09
N PHE A 4 -23.66 30.03 -15.86
CA PHE A 4 -23.60 28.83 -15.00
C PHE A 4 -23.74 29.22 -13.52
N GLN A 5 -24.53 28.47 -12.77
CA GLN A 5 -24.71 28.73 -11.34
C GLN A 5 -23.47 28.36 -10.51
N THR A 6 -22.68 27.39 -10.95
CA THR A 6 -21.56 26.81 -10.20
C THR A 6 -20.23 26.96 -10.92
N ILE A 7 -20.19 26.69 -12.22
CA ILE A 7 -18.94 26.73 -13.00
C ILE A 7 -18.44 28.18 -13.11
N GLY A 8 -17.14 28.38 -12.81
CA GLY A 8 -16.49 29.68 -12.85
C GLY A 8 -16.80 30.61 -11.68
N LYS A 9 -17.39 30.09 -10.60
CA LYS A 9 -17.67 30.85 -9.36
C LYS A 9 -16.90 30.26 -8.18
N ASN A 10 -16.49 31.13 -7.25
CA ASN A 10 -15.91 30.70 -5.99
C ASN A 10 -17.00 30.25 -5.04
N HIS A 11 -16.97 28.98 -4.65
CA HIS A 11 -17.83 28.42 -3.61
C HIS A 11 -17.00 28.10 -2.39
N VAL A 12 -17.51 28.48 -1.21
CA VAL A 12 -16.88 28.06 0.05
C VAL A 12 -17.09 26.55 0.20
N ARG A 13 -16.01 25.84 0.48
CA ARG A 13 -16.06 24.42 0.76
C ARG A 13 -16.88 24.17 2.01
N VAL A 14 -17.86 23.26 1.95
CA VAL A 14 -18.86 23.04 3.01
C VAL A 14 -18.25 22.59 4.35
N ASP A 15 -17.15 21.86 4.28
CA ASP A 15 -16.44 21.31 5.45
C ASP A 15 -15.22 22.16 5.87
N ALA A 16 -14.97 23.30 5.21
CA ALA A 16 -13.78 24.11 5.46
C ALA A 16 -13.76 24.69 6.87
N LEU A 17 -14.91 25.16 7.36
CA LEU A 17 -15.01 25.81 8.67
C LEU A 17 -14.64 24.86 9.82
N GLU A 18 -15.16 23.64 9.78
CA GLU A 18 -14.89 22.63 10.81
C GLU A 18 -13.42 22.25 10.82
N LYS A 19 -12.81 22.11 9.63
CA LYS A 19 -11.39 21.78 9.50
C LYS A 19 -10.48 22.90 10.03
N VAL A 20 -10.70 24.13 9.62
CA VAL A 20 -9.83 25.24 10.03
C VAL A 20 -10.02 25.66 11.48
N THR A 21 -11.16 25.30 12.09
CA THR A 21 -11.43 25.58 13.52
C THR A 21 -11.09 24.40 14.42
N GLY A 22 -10.61 23.27 13.89
CA GLY A 22 -10.29 22.06 14.65
C GLY A 22 -11.53 21.33 15.21
N LYS A 23 -12.70 21.54 14.62
CA LYS A 23 -13.96 20.89 15.03
C LYS A 23 -14.30 19.66 14.20
N ALA A 24 -13.61 19.46 13.08
CA ALA A 24 -13.79 18.25 12.28
C ALA A 24 -13.37 17.03 13.09
N THR A 25 -14.23 16.01 13.10
CA THR A 25 -13.96 14.73 13.78
C THR A 25 -13.52 13.71 12.75
N TYR A 26 -12.39 13.04 12.98
CA TYR A 26 -11.84 12.00 12.15
C TYR A 26 -11.95 10.63 12.83
N ALA A 27 -11.72 9.55 12.10
CA ALA A 27 -11.83 8.20 12.67
C ALA A 27 -10.93 8.00 13.91
N GLY A 28 -9.73 8.60 13.91
CA GLY A 28 -8.80 8.55 15.03
C GLY A 28 -9.25 9.32 16.29
N ASP A 29 -10.27 10.17 16.18
CA ASP A 29 -10.81 10.97 17.31
C ASP A 29 -11.97 10.26 18.01
N VAL A 30 -12.40 9.09 17.51
CA VAL A 30 -13.55 8.35 18.05
C VAL A 30 -13.09 7.41 19.16
N TYR A 31 -13.58 7.63 20.38
CA TYR A 31 -13.34 6.78 21.54
C TYR A 31 -14.64 6.24 22.10
N LEU A 32 -14.69 4.91 22.22
CA LEU A 32 -15.83 4.19 22.80
C LEU A 32 -15.43 3.54 24.13
N GLN A 33 -16.39 3.40 25.04
CA GLN A 33 -16.14 2.70 26.31
C GLN A 33 -15.75 1.25 26.05
N GLY A 34 -14.59 0.80 26.55
CA GLY A 34 -14.07 -0.56 26.36
C GLY A 34 -13.43 -0.79 24.99
N MET A 35 -13.19 0.27 24.21
CA MET A 35 -12.41 0.19 22.98
C MET A 35 -10.97 -0.21 23.28
N LEU A 36 -10.43 -1.13 22.49
CA LEU A 36 -9.01 -1.49 22.55
C LEU A 36 -8.20 -0.64 21.57
N MET A 37 -6.95 -0.41 21.94
CA MET A 37 -5.98 0.24 21.06
C MET A 37 -5.20 -0.81 20.29
N CYS A 38 -5.11 -0.65 18.96
CA CYS A 38 -4.40 -1.58 18.09
C CYS A 38 -3.11 -0.93 17.56
N LYS A 39 -2.01 -1.67 17.63
CA LYS A 39 -0.74 -1.31 16.97
C LYS A 39 -0.23 -2.45 16.11
N LEU A 40 0.41 -2.09 15.01
CA LEU A 40 0.97 -3.04 14.05
C LEU A 40 2.48 -3.15 14.23
N LEU A 41 2.97 -4.38 14.23
CA LEU A 41 4.36 -4.66 13.92
C LEU A 41 4.51 -4.68 12.41
N THR A 42 5.44 -3.91 11.88
CA THR A 42 5.72 -3.85 10.44
C THR A 42 7.15 -4.25 10.12
N SER A 43 7.37 -4.74 8.90
CA SER A 43 8.69 -5.13 8.43
C SER A 43 9.63 -3.93 8.29
N ASN A 44 10.89 -4.12 8.68
CA ASN A 44 12.00 -3.22 8.40
C ASN A 44 12.91 -3.73 7.27
N HIS A 45 12.52 -4.83 6.59
CA HIS A 45 13.22 -5.42 5.45
C HIS A 45 12.50 -5.09 4.14
N SER A 46 13.26 -4.84 3.09
CA SER A 46 12.71 -4.57 1.75
C SER A 46 12.22 -5.84 1.06
N HIS A 47 12.88 -6.97 1.30
CA HIS A 47 12.47 -8.30 0.87
C HIS A 47 13.17 -9.34 1.73
N ALA A 48 12.41 -10.17 2.43
CA ALA A 48 12.96 -11.20 3.28
C ALA A 48 11.95 -12.33 3.50
N ARG A 49 12.48 -13.53 3.69
CA ARG A 49 11.69 -14.66 4.19
C ARG A 49 11.56 -14.57 5.70
N ILE A 50 10.37 -14.76 6.23
CA ILE A 50 10.08 -14.86 7.64
C ILE A 50 10.40 -16.29 8.08
N LYS A 51 11.34 -16.45 9.01
CA LYS A 51 11.67 -17.76 9.60
C LYS A 51 10.80 -18.08 10.79
N SER A 52 10.54 -17.09 11.62
CA SER A 52 9.68 -17.21 12.79
C SER A 52 9.19 -15.84 13.26
N ILE A 53 8.00 -15.83 13.88
CA ILE A 53 7.46 -14.70 14.64
C ILE A 53 7.13 -15.25 16.04
N ASP A 54 7.83 -14.76 17.08
CA ASP A 54 7.58 -15.13 18.46
C ASP A 54 6.80 -14.01 19.16
N THR A 55 5.53 -14.25 19.45
CA THR A 55 4.59 -13.33 20.10
C THR A 55 4.47 -13.55 21.59
N SER A 56 5.09 -14.58 22.13
CA SER A 56 4.87 -15.07 23.51
C SER A 56 5.08 -14.02 24.59
N ALA A 57 6.12 -13.18 24.44
CA ALA A 57 6.40 -12.12 25.39
C ALA A 57 5.37 -10.98 25.32
N ALA A 58 4.87 -10.67 24.12
CA ALA A 58 3.82 -9.67 23.92
C ALA A 58 2.49 -10.13 24.51
N GLU A 59 2.12 -11.39 24.28
CA GLU A 59 0.90 -12.00 24.83
C GLU A 59 0.89 -12.05 26.35
N ALA A 60 2.06 -12.22 26.97
CA ALA A 60 2.22 -12.26 28.41
C ALA A 60 2.17 -10.89 29.09
N LEU A 61 2.24 -9.80 28.34
CA LEU A 61 2.25 -8.44 28.89
C LEU A 61 0.86 -8.07 29.45
N PRO A 62 0.77 -7.68 30.76
CA PRO A 62 -0.51 -7.28 31.34
C PRO A 62 -1.14 -6.12 30.56
N GLY A 63 -2.44 -6.22 30.23
CA GLY A 63 -3.18 -5.25 29.45
C GLY A 63 -3.26 -5.58 27.97
N VAL A 64 -2.46 -6.51 27.46
CA VAL A 64 -2.63 -7.07 26.12
C VAL A 64 -3.83 -8.01 26.11
N ARG A 65 -4.70 -7.87 25.11
CA ARG A 65 -5.94 -8.64 24.95
C ARG A 65 -5.85 -9.65 23.83
N CYS A 66 -5.10 -9.34 22.79
CA CYS A 66 -4.93 -10.20 21.63
C CYS A 66 -3.68 -9.81 20.87
N VAL A 67 -2.95 -10.81 20.38
CA VAL A 67 -1.91 -10.67 19.36
C VAL A 67 -2.30 -11.57 18.20
N ILE A 68 -2.31 -11.06 16.99
CA ILE A 68 -2.60 -11.84 15.78
C ILE A 68 -1.48 -11.65 14.76
N THR A 69 -1.24 -12.70 13.99
CA THR A 69 -0.27 -12.77 12.91
C THR A 69 -0.95 -13.22 11.62
N GLY A 70 -0.20 -13.31 10.52
CA GLY A 70 -0.70 -13.87 9.28
C GLY A 70 -1.25 -15.30 9.38
N GLU A 71 -0.83 -16.07 10.40
CA GLU A 71 -1.26 -17.47 10.58
C GLU A 71 -2.64 -17.61 11.24
N ASP A 72 -3.17 -16.56 11.86
CA ASP A 72 -4.40 -16.61 12.65
C ASP A 72 -5.69 -16.48 11.81
N TYR A 73 -5.59 -16.31 10.50
CA TYR A 73 -6.73 -16.22 9.59
C TYR A 73 -6.45 -16.98 8.27
N PRO A 74 -7.49 -17.33 7.49
CA PRO A 74 -7.31 -18.01 6.20
C PRO A 74 -6.43 -17.22 5.25
N ASP A 75 -5.56 -17.90 4.50
CA ASP A 75 -4.73 -17.24 3.49
C ASP A 75 -5.61 -16.68 2.38
N ALA A 76 -5.75 -15.36 2.37
CA ALA A 76 -6.52 -14.63 1.39
C ALA A 76 -5.72 -13.45 0.88
N ARG A 77 -5.71 -13.29 -0.44
CA ARG A 77 -5.09 -12.15 -1.11
C ARG A 77 -6.14 -11.15 -1.54
N PHE A 78 -5.81 -9.90 -1.45
CA PHE A 78 -6.60 -8.78 -1.92
C PHE A 78 -5.72 -7.80 -2.69
N GLY A 79 -6.33 -6.82 -3.35
CA GLY A 79 -5.63 -5.80 -4.10
C GLY A 79 -6.59 -4.94 -4.90
N SER A 80 -6.05 -4.04 -5.71
CA SER A 80 -6.83 -3.13 -6.52
C SER A 80 -7.13 -3.75 -7.90
N GLY A 81 -8.41 -3.83 -8.25
CA GLY A 81 -8.84 -4.36 -9.54
C GLY A 81 -8.50 -5.85 -9.70
N ALA A 82 -7.78 -6.17 -10.77
CA ALA A 82 -7.38 -7.54 -11.09
C ALA A 82 -6.17 -8.04 -10.27
N LEU A 83 -5.38 -7.13 -9.70
CA LEU A 83 -4.21 -7.49 -8.91
C LEU A 83 -4.61 -7.93 -7.50
N LYS A 84 -4.28 -9.16 -7.14
CA LYS A 84 -4.40 -9.72 -5.79
C LYS A 84 -3.02 -10.07 -5.27
N ASP A 85 -2.22 -9.04 -5.03
CA ASP A 85 -0.81 -9.15 -4.68
C ASP A 85 -0.53 -9.00 -3.18
N ARG A 86 -1.55 -8.66 -2.36
CA ARG A 86 -1.37 -8.32 -0.95
C ARG A 86 -2.08 -9.30 -0.03
N ARG A 87 -1.50 -9.49 1.15
CA ARG A 87 -2.14 -10.09 2.31
C ARG A 87 -2.45 -9.02 3.35
N ILE A 88 -3.34 -9.30 4.29
CA ILE A 88 -3.60 -8.42 5.44
C ILE A 88 -2.33 -8.28 6.28
N MET A 89 -1.63 -9.41 6.51
CA MET A 89 -0.31 -9.48 7.13
C MET A 89 0.54 -10.48 6.38
N ALA A 90 1.84 -10.25 6.34
CA ALA A 90 2.80 -11.18 5.76
C ALA A 90 2.82 -12.52 6.52
N ARG A 91 3.03 -13.62 5.80
CA ARG A 91 3.10 -14.98 6.37
C ARG A 91 4.48 -15.59 6.20
N GLU A 92 4.90 -15.79 4.98
CA GLU A 92 6.15 -16.47 4.64
C GLU A 92 7.25 -15.50 4.24
N GLU A 93 6.88 -14.42 3.55
CA GLU A 93 7.80 -13.42 3.02
C GLU A 93 7.22 -12.01 3.20
N VAL A 94 8.11 -11.04 3.38
CA VAL A 94 7.82 -9.61 3.29
C VAL A 94 8.38 -9.07 1.99
N PHE A 95 7.65 -8.18 1.34
CA PHE A 95 7.96 -7.63 0.03
C PHE A 95 8.31 -6.15 0.05
N TYR A 96 8.09 -5.45 1.17
CA TYR A 96 8.42 -4.04 1.33
C TYR A 96 8.57 -3.63 2.79
N ILE A 97 9.31 -2.55 3.03
CA ILE A 97 9.41 -1.91 4.34
C ILE A 97 8.04 -1.35 4.74
N GLY A 98 7.58 -1.68 5.94
CA GLY A 98 6.27 -1.27 6.43
C GLY A 98 5.16 -2.30 6.20
N GLU A 99 5.45 -3.47 5.61
CA GLU A 99 4.46 -4.54 5.47
C GLU A 99 4.06 -5.09 6.85
N PRO A 100 2.74 -5.19 7.15
CA PRO A 100 2.27 -5.68 8.44
C PRO A 100 2.66 -7.15 8.66
N LEU A 101 3.10 -7.48 9.89
CA LEU A 101 3.51 -8.80 10.34
C LEU A 101 2.63 -9.33 11.47
N ALA A 102 2.29 -8.45 12.40
CA ALA A 102 1.44 -8.75 13.52
C ALA A 102 0.62 -7.53 13.94
N ALA A 103 -0.51 -7.77 14.59
CA ALA A 103 -1.31 -6.73 15.23
C ALA A 103 -1.50 -7.06 16.71
N VAL A 104 -1.30 -6.06 17.55
CA VAL A 104 -1.51 -6.14 19.00
C VAL A 104 -2.70 -5.29 19.38
N ALA A 105 -3.67 -5.84 20.09
CA ALA A 105 -4.76 -5.12 20.71
C ALA A 105 -4.58 -5.12 22.24
N ALA A 106 -4.58 -3.93 22.84
CA ALA A 106 -4.37 -3.73 24.28
C ALA A 106 -5.35 -2.70 24.86
N ASP A 107 -5.38 -2.60 26.19
CA ASP A 107 -6.27 -1.70 26.93
C ASP A 107 -5.96 -0.22 26.68
N ASP A 108 -4.69 0.09 26.36
CA ASP A 108 -4.22 1.44 26.05
C ASP A 108 -3.10 1.42 25.01
N GLU A 109 -2.80 2.59 24.46
CA GLU A 109 -1.85 2.78 23.37
C GLU A 109 -0.40 2.45 23.79
N ILE A 110 -0.01 2.81 25.02
CA ILE A 110 1.35 2.59 25.54
C ILE A 110 1.60 1.09 25.65
N THR A 111 0.68 0.36 26.27
CA THR A 111 0.75 -1.10 26.39
C THR A 111 0.80 -1.78 25.03
N ALA A 112 0.04 -1.30 24.04
CA ALA A 112 0.08 -1.83 22.68
C ALA A 112 1.44 -1.62 22.00
N LEU A 113 2.06 -0.44 22.17
CA LEU A 113 3.38 -0.14 21.64
C LEU A 113 4.48 -0.98 22.31
N GLU A 114 4.47 -1.08 23.64
CA GLU A 114 5.42 -1.91 24.39
C GLU A 114 5.31 -3.39 23.96
N ALA A 115 4.10 -3.89 23.76
CA ALA A 115 3.88 -5.26 23.30
C ALA A 115 4.43 -5.50 21.90
N VAL A 116 4.26 -4.56 20.97
CA VAL A 116 4.84 -4.65 19.62
C VAL A 116 6.36 -4.79 19.67
N GLU A 117 7.03 -4.06 20.58
CA GLU A 117 8.48 -4.13 20.77
C GLU A 117 8.98 -5.46 21.34
N LEU A 118 8.11 -6.22 21.99
CA LEU A 118 8.43 -7.54 22.55
C LEU A 118 8.34 -8.68 21.52
N ILE A 119 7.68 -8.46 20.39
CA ILE A 119 7.58 -9.46 19.32
C ILE A 119 8.94 -9.59 18.63
N LYS A 120 9.41 -10.82 18.50
CA LYS A 120 10.67 -11.12 17.84
C LYS A 120 10.40 -11.77 16.49
N VAL A 121 11.04 -11.24 15.44
CA VAL A 121 10.96 -11.79 14.08
C VAL A 121 12.36 -12.17 13.62
N GLU A 122 12.49 -13.40 13.13
CA GLU A 122 13.71 -13.86 12.48
C GLU A 122 13.52 -13.85 10.97
N TYR A 123 14.46 -13.19 10.28
CA TYR A 123 14.42 -13.03 8.83
C TYR A 123 15.60 -13.74 8.15
N GLN A 124 15.37 -14.00 6.89
CA GLN A 124 16.42 -14.31 5.93
C GLN A 124 16.26 -13.38 4.73
N ASP A 125 17.22 -12.51 4.53
CA ASP A 125 17.21 -11.55 3.41
C ASP A 125 17.15 -12.26 2.07
N ILE A 126 16.39 -11.67 1.17
CA ILE A 126 16.24 -12.06 -0.23
C ILE A 126 16.67 -10.85 -1.09
N GLU A 127 17.15 -11.10 -2.29
CA GLU A 127 17.45 -10.03 -3.24
C GLU A 127 16.21 -9.19 -3.50
N HIS A 128 16.30 -7.88 -3.25
CA HIS A 128 15.18 -6.95 -3.42
C HIS A 128 15.27 -6.19 -4.74
N VAL A 129 14.12 -5.84 -5.28
CA VAL A 129 13.98 -5.11 -6.53
C VAL A 129 13.29 -3.78 -6.25
N VAL A 130 14.03 -2.67 -6.31
CA VAL A 130 13.53 -1.31 -6.01
C VAL A 130 13.54 -0.38 -7.22
N ASP A 131 14.22 -0.76 -8.30
CA ASP A 131 14.29 0.03 -9.52
C ASP A 131 13.30 -0.53 -10.55
N PRO A 132 12.21 0.19 -10.86
CA PRO A 132 11.18 -0.30 -11.78
C PRO A 132 11.70 -0.52 -13.20
N LEU A 133 12.70 0.24 -13.67
CA LEU A 133 13.26 0.07 -15.01
C LEU A 133 14.12 -1.22 -15.08
N LYS A 134 14.78 -1.57 -14.00
CA LYS A 134 15.47 -2.86 -13.90
C LYS A 134 14.45 -4.00 -13.79
N ALA A 135 13.39 -3.81 -13.01
CA ALA A 135 12.33 -4.79 -12.82
C ALA A 135 11.72 -5.24 -14.16
N ILE A 136 11.29 -4.30 -15.00
CA ILE A 136 10.68 -4.61 -16.30
C ILE A 136 11.67 -5.14 -17.35
N SER A 137 12.98 -5.04 -17.12
CA SER A 137 14.00 -5.53 -18.04
C SER A 137 14.10 -7.07 -18.13
N GLY A 138 13.43 -7.79 -17.22
CA GLY A 138 13.49 -9.24 -17.10
C GLY A 138 14.86 -9.77 -16.58
N LYS A 139 15.69 -8.92 -16.00
CA LYS A 139 17.03 -9.27 -15.46
C LYS A 139 17.07 -9.38 -13.94
N THR A 140 15.94 -9.15 -13.30
CA THR A 140 15.76 -9.27 -11.86
C THR A 140 14.85 -10.45 -11.53
N PRO A 141 14.92 -11.03 -10.31
CA PRO A 141 13.93 -11.99 -9.86
C PRO A 141 12.51 -11.39 -9.90
N ASP A 142 11.52 -12.24 -10.13
CA ASP A 142 10.12 -11.86 -10.02
C ASP A 142 9.77 -11.65 -8.55
N VAL A 143 9.19 -10.50 -8.21
CA VAL A 143 8.80 -10.17 -6.84
C VAL A 143 7.62 -11.04 -6.39
N HIS A 144 6.70 -11.32 -7.30
CA HIS A 144 5.55 -12.18 -7.06
C HIS A 144 5.47 -13.30 -8.12
N PRO A 145 6.32 -14.34 -8.03
CA PRO A 145 6.39 -15.39 -9.03
C PRO A 145 5.14 -16.28 -9.07
N ASP A 146 4.30 -16.20 -8.06
CA ASP A 146 3.08 -16.97 -7.86
C ASP A 146 1.79 -16.20 -8.22
N LEU A 147 1.90 -14.97 -8.74
CA LEU A 147 0.76 -14.26 -9.29
C LEU A 147 0.36 -14.85 -10.63
N GLU A 148 -0.90 -15.29 -10.73
CA GLU A 148 -1.49 -15.74 -11.97
C GLU A 148 -1.83 -14.56 -12.88
N ASP A 149 -1.67 -14.76 -14.20
CA ASP A 149 -2.13 -13.80 -15.20
C ASP A 149 -3.66 -13.70 -15.16
N PHE A 150 -4.17 -12.50 -14.95
CA PHE A 150 -5.59 -12.23 -14.98
C PHE A 150 -6.06 -11.94 -16.41
N GLU A 151 -6.48 -12.97 -17.14
CA GLU A 151 -7.14 -12.81 -18.44
C GLU A 151 -8.54 -12.21 -18.25
N GLY A 152 -8.88 -11.18 -19.03
CA GLY A 152 -10.23 -10.63 -19.14
C GLY A 152 -10.40 -9.15 -18.86
N TYR A 153 -9.38 -8.48 -18.33
CA TYR A 153 -9.41 -7.02 -18.09
C TYR A 153 -8.60 -6.19 -19.09
N GLY A 154 -8.01 -6.84 -20.11
CA GLY A 154 -7.12 -6.16 -21.06
C GLY A 154 -5.74 -5.82 -20.51
N PHE A 155 -5.37 -6.43 -19.37
CA PHE A 155 -4.04 -6.29 -18.75
C PHE A 155 -3.29 -7.60 -18.88
N ALA A 156 -2.05 -7.56 -19.37
CA ALA A 156 -1.13 -8.67 -19.32
C ALA A 156 -0.27 -8.54 -18.06
N LEU A 157 -0.28 -9.57 -17.20
CA LEU A 157 0.62 -9.70 -16.06
C LEU A 157 1.67 -10.74 -16.39
N GLY A 158 2.91 -10.48 -16.02
CA GLY A 158 4.00 -11.42 -16.18
C GLY A 158 5.31 -10.81 -15.73
N GLY A 159 6.13 -11.59 -15.06
CA GLY A 159 7.35 -11.09 -14.45
C GLY A 159 7.04 -9.99 -13.43
N ASN A 160 7.80 -8.92 -13.47
CA ASN A 160 7.58 -7.74 -12.60
C ASN A 160 6.66 -6.67 -13.24
N ASN A 161 5.89 -7.02 -14.26
CA ASN A 161 4.94 -6.11 -14.89
C ASN A 161 3.57 -6.22 -14.19
N CYS A 162 3.13 -5.16 -13.54
CA CYS A 162 1.82 -5.17 -12.88
C CYS A 162 0.67 -4.94 -13.86
N THR A 163 0.91 -4.23 -14.96
CA THR A 163 -0.08 -3.97 -16.01
C THR A 163 0.60 -3.49 -17.29
N MET A 164 0.02 -3.82 -18.43
CA MET A 164 0.37 -3.27 -19.72
C MET A 164 -0.90 -2.81 -20.43
N LEU A 165 -0.93 -1.55 -20.80
CA LEU A 165 -2.02 -0.97 -21.59
C LEU A 165 -1.47 -0.59 -22.96
N ASP A 166 -2.05 -1.18 -23.99
CA ASP A 166 -1.76 -0.82 -25.37
C ASP A 166 -3.00 -0.16 -25.98
N ALA A 167 -2.84 1.02 -26.54
CA ALA A 167 -3.93 1.80 -27.11
C ALA A 167 -3.50 2.52 -28.38
N ASP A 168 -4.07 2.08 -29.49
CA ASP A 168 -3.84 2.67 -30.81
C ASP A 168 -5.01 3.53 -31.25
N ARG A 169 -4.71 4.68 -31.84
CA ARG A 169 -5.71 5.53 -32.48
C ARG A 169 -5.17 6.19 -33.75
N GLY A 170 -5.74 5.86 -34.89
CA GLY A 170 -5.33 6.39 -36.18
C GLY A 170 -4.11 5.66 -36.75
N ASP A 171 -3.41 6.34 -37.66
CA ASP A 171 -2.17 5.83 -38.28
C ASP A 171 -0.99 6.66 -37.75
N VAL A 172 -0.29 6.11 -36.75
CA VAL A 172 0.83 6.76 -36.06
C VAL A 172 2.01 6.97 -37.01
N GLU A 173 2.33 5.99 -37.84
CA GLU A 173 3.42 6.04 -38.82
C GLU A 173 3.18 7.13 -39.87
N GLN A 174 1.95 7.24 -40.35
CA GLN A 174 1.59 8.31 -41.28
C GLN A 174 1.62 9.68 -40.59
N GLY A 175 1.18 9.76 -39.33
CA GLY A 175 1.26 10.98 -38.54
C GLY A 175 2.68 11.50 -38.38
N PHE A 176 3.66 10.64 -38.14
CA PHE A 176 5.07 11.03 -38.11
C PHE A 176 5.58 11.51 -39.48
N LYS A 177 5.19 10.86 -40.58
CA LYS A 177 5.59 11.30 -41.96
C LYS A 177 5.01 12.64 -42.35
N ASP A 178 3.81 12.97 -41.86
CA ASP A 178 3.11 14.20 -42.18
C ASP A 178 3.47 15.39 -41.24
N SER A 179 4.31 15.13 -40.22
CA SER A 179 4.72 16.11 -39.23
C SER A 179 5.87 16.98 -39.75
N ASP A 180 5.75 18.31 -39.61
CA ASP A 180 6.82 19.25 -39.93
C ASP A 180 7.97 19.24 -38.91
N LEU A 181 7.69 18.81 -37.66
CA LEU A 181 8.65 18.73 -36.58
C LEU A 181 8.31 17.56 -35.69
N ILE A 182 9.33 16.74 -35.40
CA ILE A 182 9.25 15.64 -34.43
C ILE A 182 10.16 15.99 -33.26
N VAL A 183 9.62 15.91 -32.05
CA VAL A 183 10.36 16.08 -30.78
C VAL A 183 10.24 14.79 -29.98
N GLU A 184 11.38 14.24 -29.56
CA GLU A 184 11.47 13.07 -28.70
C GLU A 184 12.26 13.43 -27.44
N GLU A 185 11.62 13.33 -26.27
CA GLU A 185 12.22 13.70 -24.99
C GLU A 185 11.79 12.75 -23.90
N THR A 186 12.66 12.56 -22.91
CA THR A 186 12.37 11.76 -21.72
C THR A 186 12.24 12.65 -20.50
N TYR A 187 11.10 12.58 -19.81
CA TYR A 187 10.82 13.38 -18.62
C TYR A 187 10.76 12.48 -17.38
N HIS A 188 11.35 12.96 -16.28
CA HIS A 188 11.31 12.31 -14.98
C HIS A 188 10.59 13.21 -13.97
N THR A 189 9.56 12.67 -13.32
CA THR A 189 8.91 13.33 -12.18
C THR A 189 9.44 12.76 -10.88
N GLN A 190 9.41 13.57 -9.83
CA GLN A 190 9.70 13.08 -8.48
C GLN A 190 8.53 12.26 -7.94
N PRO A 191 8.77 11.30 -7.05
CA PRO A 191 7.72 10.67 -6.24
C PRO A 191 7.05 11.73 -5.36
N ILE A 192 5.72 11.63 -5.22
CA ILE A 192 4.93 12.55 -4.39
C ILE A 192 4.16 11.72 -3.37
N SER A 193 4.25 12.13 -2.09
CA SER A 193 3.37 11.65 -1.03
C SER A 193 2.21 12.63 -0.84
N GLN A 194 0.98 12.14 -0.86
CA GLN A 194 -0.21 12.99 -0.77
C GLN A 194 -0.40 13.63 0.60
N GLY A 195 0.07 13.01 1.67
CA GLY A 195 0.00 13.55 3.03
C GLY A 195 -1.43 13.86 3.47
N PHE A 196 -2.31 12.87 3.45
CA PHE A 196 -3.71 13.03 3.87
C PHE A 196 -3.81 13.48 5.33
N LEU A 197 -4.82 14.32 5.63
CA LEU A 197 -5.15 14.75 7.00
C LEU A 197 -5.64 13.59 7.87
N GLU A 198 -6.32 12.62 7.25
CA GLU A 198 -6.77 11.39 7.89
C GLU A 198 -5.96 10.23 7.29
N PRO A 199 -4.84 9.85 7.92
CA PRO A 199 -4.09 8.67 7.51
C PRO A 199 -4.93 7.42 7.81
N MET A 200 -5.02 6.54 6.83
CA MET A 200 -5.70 5.25 6.98
C MET A 200 -4.74 4.19 7.50
#